data_6a8a91608e58e23979721d1f76746015
#
_entry.id   6a8a91608e58e23979721d1f76746015
#
_cell.length_a   1.000
_cell.length_b   1.000
_cell.length_c   1.000
_cell.angle_alpha   90.00
_cell.angle_beta   90.00
_cell.angle_gamma   90.00
#
_symmetry.space_group_name_H-M   'P 1'
#
loop_
_entity.id
_entity.type
_entity.pdbx_description
1 polymer ?
#
loop_
_entity_poly.entity_id
_entity_poly.type
_entity_poly.pdbx_seq_one_letter_code
_entity_poly.pdbx_strand_id
1 'polypeptide(L)'
;MATAKRLVLTAHARTRMQSRRIKLEWIEETVRDPDWTEPDPDDQAVERHFRAIPEAGGRILRVPCVETESAIRVISVLFEKSARHMR
;
A
#
# COMPACT_ATOMS: atom_id res chain seq x y z
N MET A 1 -15.02 -19.70 -1.24
CA MET A 1 -14.64 -18.58 -1.45
C MET A 1 -13.51 -18.20 -0.68
N ALA A 2 -12.68 -17.55 -1.14
CA ALA A 2 -11.51 -17.18 -0.43
C ALA A 2 -11.83 -16.12 0.56
N THR A 3 -11.29 -16.22 1.72
CA THR A 3 -11.47 -15.23 2.72
C THR A 3 -10.35 -14.21 2.59
N ALA A 4 -10.70 -12.97 2.58
CA ALA A 4 -9.69 -11.92 2.49
C ALA A 4 -8.85 -11.96 3.75
N LYS A 5 -7.54 -11.85 3.58
CA LYS A 5 -6.65 -11.84 4.72
C LYS A 5 -6.74 -10.51 5.45
N ARG A 6 -6.48 -10.55 6.75
CA ARG A 6 -6.50 -9.35 7.55
C ARG A 6 -5.38 -8.43 7.18
N LEU A 7 -5.64 -7.14 7.24
CA LEU A 7 -4.63 -6.15 7.03
C LEU A 7 -4.09 -5.76 8.38
N VAL A 8 -2.79 -5.79 8.55
CA VAL A 8 -2.16 -5.41 9.80
C VAL A 8 -1.12 -4.34 9.50
N LEU A 9 -1.27 -3.18 10.11
CA LEU A 9 -0.33 -2.10 9.89
C LEU A 9 0.74 -2.14 10.97
N THR A 10 2.00 -2.04 10.56
CA THR A 10 3.07 -1.92 11.53
C THR A 10 2.97 -0.56 12.22
N ALA A 11 3.68 -0.40 13.31
CA ALA A 11 3.69 0.88 14.02
C ALA A 11 4.18 2.00 13.10
N HIS A 12 5.19 1.71 12.29
CA HIS A 12 5.71 2.69 11.33
C HIS A 12 4.64 3.07 10.30
N ALA A 13 3.93 2.08 9.78
CA ALA A 13 2.88 2.35 8.80
C ALA A 13 1.77 3.19 9.41
N ARG A 14 1.42 2.88 10.64
CA ARG A 14 0.38 3.61 11.33
C ARG A 14 0.77 5.07 11.57
N THR A 15 2.00 5.30 11.98
CA THR A 15 2.51 6.63 12.18
C THR A 15 2.50 7.43 10.86
N ARG A 16 2.95 6.79 9.80
CA ARG A 16 2.95 7.43 8.50
C ARG A 16 1.55 7.75 8.02
N MET A 17 0.62 6.82 8.22
CA MET A 17 -0.75 7.01 7.82
C MET A 17 -1.30 8.26 8.49
N GLN A 18 -1.04 8.40 9.78
CA GLN A 18 -1.57 9.54 10.53
C GLN A 18 -0.88 10.84 10.13
N SER A 19 0.43 10.81 10.03
CA SER A 19 1.16 12.05 9.74
C SER A 19 0.89 12.57 8.33
N ARG A 20 0.57 11.69 7.42
CA ARG A 20 0.29 12.11 6.04
C ARG A 20 -1.19 12.17 5.75
N ARG A 21 -2.03 11.93 6.74
CA ARG A 21 -3.48 11.98 6.59
C ARG A 21 -3.97 11.06 5.49
N ILE A 22 -3.43 9.86 5.48
CA ILE A 22 -3.83 8.83 4.52
C ILE A 22 -4.94 8.03 5.16
N LYS A 23 -6.05 7.86 4.45
CA LYS A 23 -7.18 7.14 5.00
C LYS A 23 -6.96 5.64 4.93
N LEU A 24 -7.43 4.94 5.93
CA LEU A 24 -7.28 3.49 5.96
C LEU A 24 -7.93 2.82 4.76
N GLU A 25 -9.09 3.32 4.33
CA GLU A 25 -9.73 2.75 3.16
C GLU A 25 -8.87 2.87 1.91
N TRP A 26 -8.06 3.90 1.80
CA TRP A 26 -7.17 4.05 0.66
C TRP A 26 -6.08 2.98 0.69
N ILE A 27 -5.59 2.66 1.89
CA ILE A 27 -4.59 1.63 2.07
C ILE A 27 -5.19 0.28 1.70
N GLU A 28 -6.40 0.02 2.18
CA GLU A 28 -7.05 -1.24 1.87
C GLU A 28 -7.29 -1.40 0.39
N GLU A 29 -7.75 -0.37 -0.26
CA GLU A 29 -7.97 -0.44 -1.70
C GLU A 29 -6.68 -0.69 -2.45
N THR A 30 -5.61 -0.04 -2.02
CA THR A 30 -4.33 -0.19 -2.70
C THR A 30 -3.78 -1.61 -2.53
N VAL A 31 -3.97 -2.19 -1.37
CA VAL A 31 -3.47 -3.53 -1.12
C VAL A 31 -4.32 -4.58 -1.83
N ARG A 32 -5.64 -4.42 -1.78
CA ARG A 32 -6.51 -5.47 -2.30
C ARG A 32 -6.80 -5.34 -3.79
N ASP A 33 -6.66 -4.14 -4.32
CA ASP A 33 -6.97 -3.91 -5.73
C ASP A 33 -6.00 -2.87 -6.30
N PRO A 34 -4.72 -3.18 -6.35
CA PRO A 34 -3.74 -2.22 -6.83
C PRO A 34 -3.86 -1.99 -8.34
N ASP A 35 -3.45 -0.81 -8.78
CA ASP A 35 -3.34 -0.55 -10.20
C ASP A 35 -2.15 -1.30 -10.78
N TRP A 36 -1.09 -1.44 -9.97
CA TRP A 36 0.03 -2.31 -10.36
C TRP A 36 0.87 -2.61 -9.12
N THR A 37 1.74 -3.61 -9.23
CA THR A 37 2.64 -3.97 -8.14
C THR A 37 4.06 -4.09 -8.67
N GLU A 38 5.02 -3.94 -7.78
CA GLU A 38 6.43 -4.12 -8.10
C GLU A 38 7.11 -4.78 -6.93
N PRO A 39 8.11 -5.62 -7.19
CA PRO A 39 8.86 -6.19 -6.07
C PRO A 39 9.72 -5.10 -5.45
N ASP A 40 9.95 -5.20 -4.16
CA ASP A 40 10.85 -4.27 -3.50
C ASP A 40 12.29 -4.63 -3.91
N PRO A 41 13.10 -3.66 -4.31
CA PRO A 41 14.45 -3.99 -4.77
C PRO A 41 15.36 -4.49 -3.66
N ASP A 42 15.05 -4.18 -2.42
CA ASP A 42 15.93 -4.55 -1.32
C ASP A 42 15.44 -5.74 -0.52
N ASP A 43 14.20 -6.15 -0.66
CA ASP A 43 13.66 -7.22 0.15
C ASP A 43 12.66 -8.02 -0.65
N GLN A 44 13.01 -9.22 -1.01
CA GLN A 44 12.18 -10.07 -1.85
C GLN A 44 10.85 -10.41 -1.23
N ALA A 45 10.73 -10.35 0.08
CA ALA A 45 9.48 -10.66 0.75
C ALA A 45 8.49 -9.51 0.66
N VAL A 46 8.94 -8.32 0.26
CA VAL A 46 8.09 -7.15 0.23
C VAL A 46 7.65 -6.86 -1.19
N GLU A 47 6.36 -6.61 -1.35
CA GLU A 47 5.85 -6.20 -2.63
C GLU A 47 5.25 -4.83 -2.47
N ARG A 48 5.50 -3.94 -3.41
CA ARG A 48 4.96 -2.60 -3.38
C ARG A 48 3.69 -2.57 -4.19
N HIS A 49 2.61 -2.12 -3.60
CA HIS A 49 1.32 -1.99 -4.28
C HIS A 49 1.08 -0.52 -4.53
N PHE A 50 0.59 -0.20 -5.73
CA PHE A 50 0.39 1.18 -6.15
C PHE A 50 -1.04 1.38 -6.64
N ARG A 51 -1.60 2.51 -6.30
CA ARG A 51 -2.94 2.82 -6.77
C ARG A 51 -3.15 4.33 -6.76
N ALA A 52 -3.74 4.85 -7.84
CA ALA A 52 -4.12 6.26 -7.88
C ALA A 52 -5.33 6.47 -7.00
N ILE A 53 -5.30 7.50 -6.19
CA ILE A 53 -6.38 7.79 -5.25
C ILE A 53 -7.11 9.02 -5.73
N PRO A 54 -8.30 8.87 -6.30
CA PRO A 54 -9.04 10.02 -6.84
C PRO A 54 -9.32 11.07 -5.79
N GLU A 55 -9.65 10.64 -4.58
CA GLU A 55 -9.96 11.58 -3.49
C GLU A 55 -8.76 12.40 -3.08
N ALA A 56 -7.56 11.98 -3.43
CA ALA A 56 -6.36 12.71 -3.13
C ALA A 56 -5.79 13.36 -4.39
N GLY A 57 -6.66 13.73 -5.32
CA GLY A 57 -6.23 14.40 -6.53
C GLY A 57 -5.53 13.49 -7.53
N GLY A 58 -5.76 12.19 -7.43
CA GLY A 58 -5.13 11.24 -8.34
C GLY A 58 -3.70 10.91 -8.00
N ARG A 59 -3.24 11.30 -6.81
CA ARG A 59 -1.87 10.97 -6.40
C ARG A 59 -1.75 9.47 -6.23
N ILE A 60 -0.56 8.96 -6.48
CA ILE A 60 -0.31 7.53 -6.41
C ILE A 60 0.09 7.16 -4.99
N LEU A 61 -0.67 6.27 -4.39
CA LEU A 61 -0.34 5.75 -3.07
C LEU A 61 0.50 4.50 -3.24
N ARG A 62 1.59 4.42 -2.52
CA ARG A 62 2.46 3.25 -2.53
C ARG A 62 2.38 2.59 -1.16
N VAL A 63 2.08 1.30 -1.15
CA VAL A 63 1.92 0.56 0.08
C VAL A 63 2.79 -0.70 0.02
N PRO A 64 4.00 -0.64 0.58
CA PRO A 64 4.82 -1.84 0.66
C PRO A 64 4.24 -2.79 1.69
N CYS A 65 4.13 -4.04 1.34
CA CYS A 65 3.54 -5.02 2.25
C CYS A 65 4.15 -6.39 2.09
N VAL A 66 3.95 -7.21 3.12
CA VAL A 66 4.41 -8.60 3.11
C VAL A 66 3.18 -9.46 3.35
N GLU A 67 2.95 -10.39 2.44
CA GLU A 67 1.82 -11.29 2.61
C GLU A 67 2.27 -12.56 3.30
N THR A 68 1.60 -12.92 4.36
CA THR A 68 1.86 -14.18 5.06
C THR A 68 0.65 -15.07 4.87
N GLU A 69 0.68 -16.23 5.50
CA GLU A 69 -0.41 -17.16 5.38
C GLU A 69 -1.71 -16.59 5.91
N SER A 70 -1.66 -15.81 6.96
CA SER A 70 -2.87 -15.36 7.64
C SER A 70 -3.12 -13.87 7.54
N ALA A 71 -2.19 -13.09 7.05
CA ALA A 71 -2.35 -11.64 7.08
C ALA A 71 -1.52 -10.96 6.00
N ILE A 72 -1.83 -9.71 5.75
CA ILE A 72 -1.01 -8.87 4.91
C ILE A 72 -0.48 -7.77 5.81
N ARG A 73 0.83 -7.76 6.03
CA ARG A 73 1.43 -6.74 6.88
C ARG A 73 1.84 -5.55 6.05
N VAL A 74 1.30 -4.40 6.37
CA VAL A 74 1.64 -3.15 5.70
C VAL A 74 2.84 -2.55 6.40
N ILE A 75 3.96 -2.45 5.68
CA ILE A 75 5.21 -1.99 6.26
C ILE A 75 5.27 -0.48 6.33
N SER A 76 4.72 0.18 5.33
CA SER A 76 4.76 1.63 5.27
C SER A 76 3.69 2.11 4.31
N VAL A 77 3.43 3.39 4.28
CA VAL A 77 2.51 3.98 3.31
C VAL A 77 3.05 5.34 2.95
N LEU A 78 2.97 5.69 1.69
CA LEU A 78 3.41 7.01 1.25
C LEU A 78 2.84 7.33 -0.12
N PHE A 79 2.75 8.62 -0.43
CA PHE A 79 2.39 9.02 -1.78
C PHE A 79 3.67 9.10 -2.60
N GLU A 80 3.59 8.55 -3.82
CA GLU A 80 4.75 8.53 -4.68
C GLU A 80 4.92 9.91 -5.27
N LYS A 81 6.07 10.56 -4.99
CA LYS A 81 6.23 11.84 -5.45
C LYS A 81 6.41 11.98 -6.89
N SER A 82 7.19 11.21 -7.52
CA SER A 82 7.47 11.36 -8.89
C SER A 82 6.78 10.37 -9.75
N ALA A 83 5.75 9.80 -9.28
CA ALA A 83 5.21 8.77 -10.02
C ALA A 83 4.50 9.27 -11.13
N ARG A 84 4.90 9.22 -12.25
CA ARG A 84 4.23 9.44 -13.30
C ARG A 84 4.07 8.21 -13.88
N HIS A 85 3.21 7.50 -13.69
CA HIS A 85 3.07 6.29 -14.23
C HIS A 85 2.66 6.45 -15.57
N MET A 86 3.35 6.18 -16.30
CA MET A 86 3.14 6.33 -17.49
C MET A 86 2.67 5.33 -18.13
N ARG A 87 2.11 4.84 -18.32
CA ARG A 87 1.79 3.89 -18.98
C ARG A 87 1.05 3.55 -18.93
#